data_d9f3961708bc2b6afad1451e25345be3
#
_entry.id   d9f3961708bc2b6afad1451e25345be3
#
_cell.length_a   1.000
_cell.length_b   1.000
_cell.length_c   1.000
_cell.angle_alpha   90.00
_cell.angle_beta   90.00
_cell.angle_gamma   90.00
#
_symmetry.space_group_name_H-M   'P 1'
#
loop_
_entity.id
_entity.type
_entity.pdbx_description
1 polymer ?
#
loop_
_entity_poly.entity_id
_entity_poly.type
_entity_poly.pdbx_seq_one_letter_code
_entity_poly.pdbx_strand_id
1 'polypeptide(L)'
;MDKQQLEQQIDQFINNEMSPAERLDFSQKLETDNKLKQQVKLRTLLIEGELIRAEKEARTAMEASKGFHIRPWVAVACVVFVLVGVGLYTSNSYRYSLQEIYDSYYEIPIIERARGEGLADEVALYNQQIINAYEKQQYRVIAELYQKKNLSDLLDAFPVSTQLYISIAFMEQKKEQEAIPLLLSLTDTQYKEEAEWLLLCCYMKTNDRNKALQWVEKIKNNNGIYVKKTTFIEQLLKEKKWF
;
A
#
# COMPACT_ATOMS: atom_id res chain seq x y z
N MET A 1 16.08 -20.41 17.44
CA MET A 1 16.61 -19.36 16.56
C MET A 1 18.03 -19.06 17.03
N ASP A 2 18.98 -19.07 16.13
CA ASP A 2 20.38 -18.79 16.44
C ASP A 2 20.51 -17.31 16.85
N LYS A 3 21.38 -17.01 17.83
CA LYS A 3 21.58 -15.66 18.37
C LYS A 3 21.96 -14.66 17.25
N GLN A 4 22.76 -15.10 16.29
CA GLN A 4 23.16 -14.29 15.14
C GLN A 4 21.97 -13.93 14.21
N GLN A 5 21.05 -14.87 13.98
CA GLN A 5 19.85 -14.62 13.19
C GLN A 5 18.92 -13.60 13.85
N LEU A 6 18.81 -13.65 15.19
CA LEU A 6 18.02 -12.69 15.95
C LEU A 6 18.61 -11.27 15.89
N GLU A 7 19.93 -11.14 16.06
CA GLU A 7 20.63 -9.87 15.94
C GLU A 7 20.47 -9.27 14.53
N GLN A 8 20.58 -10.08 13.49
CA GLN A 8 20.36 -9.64 12.12
C GLN A 8 18.92 -9.16 11.87
N GLN A 9 17.92 -9.85 12.40
CA GLN A 9 16.53 -9.42 12.30
C GLN A 9 16.27 -8.11 13.06
N ILE A 10 16.88 -7.93 14.22
CA ILE A 10 16.80 -6.66 14.98
C ILE A 10 17.41 -5.52 14.15
N ASP A 11 18.58 -5.72 13.55
CA ASP A 11 19.24 -4.71 12.72
C ASP A 11 18.40 -4.37 11.48
N GLN A 12 17.85 -5.36 10.78
CA GLN A 12 16.93 -5.15 9.64
C GLN A 12 15.65 -4.40 10.06
N PHE A 13 15.13 -4.70 11.25
CA PHE A 13 13.96 -3.99 11.79
C PHE A 13 14.27 -2.51 12.09
N ILE A 14 15.42 -2.22 12.73
CA ILE A 14 15.85 -0.85 13.08
C ILE A 14 16.19 -0.06 11.80
N ASN A 15 16.90 -0.69 10.85
CA ASN A 15 17.36 -0.05 9.61
C ASN A 15 16.27 0.06 8.53
N ASN A 16 15.07 -0.43 8.79
CA ASN A 16 14.00 -0.41 7.80
C ASN A 16 14.19 -1.31 6.56
N GLU A 17 14.92 -2.40 6.71
CA GLU A 17 15.25 -3.30 5.61
C GLU A 17 14.29 -4.49 5.49
N MET A 18 13.30 -4.59 6.39
CA MET A 18 12.25 -5.62 6.34
C MET A 18 11.13 -5.24 5.37
N SER A 19 10.58 -6.24 4.68
CA SER A 19 9.34 -6.10 3.93
C SER A 19 8.15 -5.80 4.85
N PRO A 20 7.03 -5.22 4.35
CA PRO A 20 5.85 -4.92 5.16
C PRO A 20 5.29 -6.13 5.92
N ALA A 21 5.30 -7.31 5.29
CA ALA A 21 4.80 -8.54 5.91
C ALA A 21 5.70 -9.05 7.05
N GLU A 22 7.02 -9.08 6.82
CA GLU A 22 8.00 -9.49 7.83
C GLU A 22 8.00 -8.55 9.03
N ARG A 23 7.88 -7.26 8.78
CA ARG A 23 7.84 -6.26 9.83
C ARG A 23 6.60 -6.40 10.72
N LEU A 24 5.46 -6.72 10.12
CA LEU A 24 4.24 -6.97 10.87
C LEU A 24 4.39 -8.16 11.81
N ASP A 25 4.93 -9.28 11.30
CA ASP A 25 5.21 -10.48 12.11
C ASP A 25 6.18 -10.16 13.25
N PHE A 26 7.23 -9.39 12.95
CA PHE A 26 8.22 -8.98 13.97
C PHE A 26 7.60 -8.05 15.02
N SER A 27 6.71 -7.12 14.63
CA SER A 27 6.01 -6.23 15.55
C SER A 27 5.08 -7.01 16.49
N GLN A 28 4.38 -8.02 16.01
CA GLN A 28 3.55 -8.89 16.85
C GLN A 28 4.40 -9.69 17.85
N LYS A 29 5.58 -10.17 17.43
CA LYS A 29 6.54 -10.82 18.35
C LYS A 29 7.07 -9.85 19.42
N LEU A 30 7.31 -8.58 19.04
CA LEU A 30 7.73 -7.53 19.97
C LEU A 30 6.67 -7.24 21.05
N GLU A 31 5.40 -7.32 20.73
CA GLU A 31 4.32 -7.10 21.72
C GLU A 31 4.26 -8.20 22.77
N THR A 32 4.58 -9.44 22.39
CA THR A 32 4.46 -10.62 23.26
C THR A 32 5.74 -11.00 23.98
N ASP A 33 6.94 -10.63 23.45
CA ASP A 33 8.25 -10.98 24.00
C ASP A 33 8.97 -9.78 24.61
N ASN A 34 8.91 -9.67 25.93
CA ASN A 34 9.60 -8.61 26.69
C ASN A 34 11.12 -8.64 26.56
N LYS A 35 11.73 -9.82 26.34
CA LYS A 35 13.18 -9.92 26.15
C LYS A 35 13.60 -9.36 24.79
N LEU A 36 12.85 -9.69 23.75
CA LEU A 36 13.06 -9.15 22.42
C LEU A 36 12.90 -7.62 22.41
N LYS A 37 11.89 -7.10 23.11
CA LYS A 37 11.67 -5.66 23.27
C LYS A 37 12.83 -4.95 23.94
N GLN A 38 13.42 -5.54 24.98
CA GLN A 38 14.60 -4.99 25.65
C GLN A 38 15.83 -5.02 24.73
N GLN A 39 16.04 -6.08 23.96
CA GLN A 39 17.16 -6.19 23.03
C GLN A 39 17.07 -5.15 21.90
N VAL A 40 15.89 -4.96 21.30
CA VAL A 40 15.67 -3.91 20.30
C VAL A 40 15.95 -2.54 20.89
N LYS A 41 15.41 -2.23 22.09
CA LYS A 41 15.67 -0.96 22.77
C LYS A 41 17.16 -0.72 23.04
N LEU A 42 17.86 -1.74 23.53
CA LEU A 42 19.31 -1.64 23.80
C LEU A 42 20.08 -1.39 22.50
N ARG A 43 19.74 -2.10 21.41
CA ARG A 43 20.39 -1.94 20.12
C ARG A 43 20.17 -0.55 19.53
N THR A 44 18.95 -0.01 19.62
CA THR A 44 18.62 1.36 19.21
C THR A 44 19.47 2.39 19.97
N LEU A 45 19.59 2.25 21.30
CA LEU A 45 20.40 3.16 22.11
C LEU A 45 21.91 3.09 21.76
N LEU A 46 22.41 1.92 21.38
CA LEU A 46 23.80 1.78 20.94
C LEU A 46 24.04 2.51 19.61
N ILE A 47 23.13 2.34 18.64
CA ILE A 47 23.20 3.03 17.34
C ILE A 47 23.12 4.55 17.51
N GLU A 48 22.19 5.04 18.35
CA GLU A 48 22.10 6.47 18.67
C GLU A 48 23.40 7.00 19.34
N GLY A 49 23.99 6.23 20.24
CA GLY A 49 25.25 6.58 20.86
C GLY A 49 26.43 6.67 19.90
N GLU A 50 26.50 5.75 18.91
CA GLU A 50 27.50 5.78 17.84
C GLU A 50 27.31 6.97 16.90
N LEU A 51 26.06 7.33 16.59
CA LEU A 51 25.72 8.48 15.77
C LEU A 51 26.15 9.81 16.43
N ILE A 52 25.85 9.97 17.73
CA ILE A 52 26.28 11.15 18.51
C ILE A 52 27.81 11.24 18.56
N ARG A 53 28.50 10.11 18.70
CA ARG A 53 29.96 10.08 18.69
C ARG A 53 30.54 10.47 17.34
N ALA A 54 30.00 9.93 16.24
CA ALA A 54 30.41 10.28 14.87
C ALA A 54 30.14 11.76 14.56
N GLU A 55 29.02 12.32 15.01
CA GLU A 55 28.72 13.75 14.88
C GLU A 55 29.72 14.61 15.63
N LYS A 56 30.10 14.22 16.85
CA LYS A 56 31.10 14.92 17.65
C LYS A 56 32.48 14.86 17.00
N GLU A 57 32.88 13.72 16.46
CA GLU A 57 34.14 13.55 15.73
C GLU A 57 34.16 14.37 14.44
N ALA A 58 33.04 14.42 13.71
CA ALA A 58 32.90 15.27 12.52
C ALA A 58 33.01 16.77 12.86
N ARG A 59 32.40 17.23 13.95
CA ARG A 59 32.51 18.61 14.43
C ARG A 59 33.95 18.98 14.80
N THR A 60 34.65 18.10 15.50
CA THR A 60 36.07 18.34 15.88
C THR A 60 36.98 18.36 14.66
N ALA A 61 36.73 17.53 13.63
CA ALA A 61 37.45 17.55 12.37
C ALA A 61 37.18 18.84 11.55
N MET A 62 35.95 19.37 11.58
CA MET A 62 35.60 20.65 10.95
C MET A 62 36.26 21.85 11.66
N GLU A 63 36.38 21.81 12.99
CA GLU A 63 37.09 22.84 13.76
C GLU A 63 38.60 22.86 13.49
N ALA A 64 39.19 21.70 13.16
CA ALA A 64 40.61 21.58 12.84
C ALA A 64 40.98 22.10 11.42
N SER A 65 40.04 22.27 10.52
CA SER A 65 40.26 22.78 9.15
C SER A 65 40.18 24.31 9.08
N LYS A 66 40.99 25.01 9.86
CA LYS A 66 41.14 26.47 9.75
C LYS A 66 41.88 26.80 8.45
N GLY A 67 41.18 27.06 7.36
CA GLY A 67 41.81 27.45 6.10
C GLY A 67 40.91 27.94 4.97
N PHE A 68 39.59 27.87 5.11
CA PHE A 68 38.72 28.39 4.04
C PHE A 68 37.86 29.56 4.54
N HIS A 69 38.22 30.76 4.14
CA HIS A 69 37.48 31.99 4.44
C HIS A 69 36.18 32.04 3.62
N ILE A 70 35.27 31.11 3.83
CA ILE A 70 33.87 31.26 3.41
C ILE A 70 33.23 32.28 4.36
N ARG A 71 32.68 33.36 3.80
CA ARG A 71 31.89 34.32 4.60
C ARG A 71 30.92 33.53 5.49
N PRO A 72 30.94 33.73 6.83
CA PRO A 72 30.17 32.87 7.77
C PRO A 72 28.68 32.81 7.43
N TRP A 73 28.13 33.80 6.80
CA TRP A 73 26.75 33.83 6.32
C TRP A 73 26.44 32.80 5.22
N VAL A 74 27.39 32.48 4.34
CA VAL A 74 27.21 31.49 3.27
C VAL A 74 27.20 30.08 3.86
N ALA A 75 28.07 29.82 4.84
CA ALA A 75 28.07 28.54 5.55
C ALA A 75 26.76 28.29 6.34
N VAL A 76 26.26 29.32 7.04
CA VAL A 76 24.96 29.25 7.74
C VAL A 76 23.82 29.04 6.75
N ALA A 77 23.80 29.75 5.63
CA ALA A 77 22.76 29.59 4.61
C ALA A 77 22.76 28.15 4.03
N CYS A 78 23.93 27.56 3.72
CA CYS A 78 24.04 26.19 3.25
C CYS A 78 23.51 25.16 4.29
N VAL A 79 23.87 25.33 5.56
CA VAL A 79 23.38 24.45 6.64
C VAL A 79 21.88 24.58 6.82
N VAL A 80 21.33 25.79 6.79
CA VAL A 80 19.87 26.00 6.86
C VAL A 80 19.17 25.39 5.65
N PHE A 81 19.70 25.55 4.43
CA PHE A 81 19.13 24.93 3.23
C PHE A 81 19.16 23.40 3.28
N VAL A 82 20.23 22.80 3.78
CA VAL A 82 20.34 21.35 3.97
C VAL A 82 19.36 20.89 5.04
N LEU A 83 19.28 21.56 6.19
CA LEU A 83 18.34 21.21 7.27
C LEU A 83 16.90 21.38 6.84
N VAL A 84 16.54 22.45 6.12
CA VAL A 84 15.19 22.65 5.57
C VAL A 84 14.91 21.61 4.49
N GLY A 85 15.84 21.35 3.58
CA GLY A 85 15.71 20.32 2.54
C GLY A 85 15.54 18.93 3.11
N VAL A 86 16.37 18.54 4.09
CA VAL A 86 16.24 17.30 4.84
C VAL A 86 14.93 17.28 5.64
N GLY A 87 14.59 18.33 6.35
CA GLY A 87 13.36 18.43 7.12
C GLY A 87 12.09 18.31 6.27
N LEU A 88 12.06 18.94 5.09
CA LEU A 88 10.95 18.81 4.14
C LEU A 88 10.90 17.41 3.51
N TYR A 89 12.04 16.83 3.16
CA TYR A 89 12.13 15.46 2.61
C TYR A 89 11.65 14.44 3.64
N THR A 90 12.05 14.58 4.91
CA THR A 90 11.74 13.63 5.97
C THR A 90 10.31 13.78 6.50
N SER A 91 9.80 15.02 6.58
CA SER A 91 8.45 15.25 7.11
C SER A 91 7.34 14.65 6.24
N ASN A 92 7.62 14.36 4.97
CA ASN A 92 6.65 13.82 4.01
C ASN A 92 7.00 12.38 3.54
N SER A 93 8.03 11.77 4.10
CA SER A 93 8.43 10.41 3.70
C SER A 93 7.66 9.35 4.50
N TYR A 94 6.80 8.62 3.81
CA TYR A 94 6.21 7.41 4.37
C TYR A 94 7.22 6.25 4.30
N ARG A 95 7.09 5.32 5.24
CA ARG A 95 7.99 4.17 5.35
C ARG A 95 7.83 3.21 4.19
N TYR A 96 6.59 2.95 3.83
CA TYR A 96 6.22 2.05 2.75
C TYR A 96 5.60 2.82 1.59
N SER A 97 5.97 2.45 0.38
CA SER A 97 5.28 2.93 -0.81
C SER A 97 3.90 2.27 -0.91
N LEU A 98 2.96 2.93 -1.58
CA LEU A 98 1.64 2.35 -1.80
C LEU A 98 1.72 1.08 -2.65
N GLN A 99 2.68 1.02 -3.57
CA GLN A 99 2.91 -0.15 -4.41
C GLN A 99 3.36 -1.37 -3.59
N GLU A 100 4.29 -1.20 -2.65
CA GLU A 100 4.73 -2.29 -1.76
C GLU A 100 3.58 -2.84 -0.91
N ILE A 101 2.73 -1.95 -0.38
CA ILE A 101 1.54 -2.35 0.39
C ILE A 101 0.57 -3.11 -0.52
N TYR A 102 0.30 -2.58 -1.73
CA TYR A 102 -0.55 -3.25 -2.71
C TYR A 102 -0.05 -4.66 -3.03
N ASP A 103 1.22 -4.79 -3.43
CA ASP A 103 1.81 -6.07 -3.84
C ASP A 103 1.82 -7.11 -2.71
N SER A 104 1.84 -6.66 -1.44
CA SER A 104 1.82 -7.54 -0.27
C SER A 104 0.42 -8.02 0.14
N TYR A 105 -0.62 -7.24 -0.16
CA TYR A 105 -1.97 -7.50 0.38
C TYR A 105 -3.05 -7.68 -0.69
N TYR A 106 -2.77 -7.35 -1.95
CA TYR A 106 -3.75 -7.52 -3.03
C TYR A 106 -4.08 -8.99 -3.24
N GLU A 107 -5.36 -9.28 -3.25
CA GLU A 107 -5.91 -10.56 -3.66
C GLU A 107 -7.26 -10.31 -4.34
N ILE A 108 -7.54 -11.11 -5.36
CA ILE A 108 -8.83 -11.08 -6.04
C ILE A 108 -9.88 -11.71 -5.12
N PRO A 109 -11.00 -11.01 -4.83
CA PRO A 109 -12.08 -11.56 -4.02
C PRO A 109 -12.68 -12.84 -4.62
N ILE A 110 -13.14 -13.75 -3.75
CA ILE A 110 -13.95 -14.89 -4.16
C ILE A 110 -15.37 -14.38 -4.41
N ILE A 111 -15.85 -14.49 -5.64
CA ILE A 111 -17.14 -13.96 -6.07
C ILE A 111 -18.08 -15.15 -6.31
N GLU A 112 -19.20 -15.18 -5.58
CA GLU A 112 -20.25 -16.15 -5.83
C GLU A 112 -20.98 -15.80 -7.13
N ARG A 113 -21.27 -16.83 -7.95
CA ARG A 113 -21.97 -16.64 -9.21
C ARG A 113 -23.42 -16.23 -8.97
N ALA A 114 -23.82 -15.07 -9.48
CA ALA A 114 -25.23 -14.79 -9.68
C ALA A 114 -25.76 -15.55 -10.92
N ARG A 115 -26.88 -16.24 -10.77
CA ARG A 115 -27.59 -16.82 -11.91
C ARG A 115 -28.17 -15.70 -12.73
N GLY A 116 -27.76 -15.59 -13.99
CA GLY A 116 -28.29 -14.61 -14.94
C GLY A 116 -29.62 -15.07 -15.51
N GLU A 117 -30.65 -15.16 -14.70
CA GLU A 117 -32.01 -15.48 -15.14
C GLU A 117 -32.68 -14.22 -15.70
N GLY A 118 -33.31 -14.32 -16.87
CA GLY A 118 -34.10 -13.24 -17.44
C GLY A 118 -33.35 -12.14 -18.21
N LEU A 119 -32.11 -12.39 -18.59
CA LEU A 119 -31.34 -11.45 -19.42
C LEU A 119 -31.84 -11.45 -20.86
N ALA A 120 -31.81 -10.27 -21.52
CA ALA A 120 -32.00 -10.20 -22.97
C ALA A 120 -30.96 -11.03 -23.71
N ASP A 121 -31.29 -11.63 -24.86
CA ASP A 121 -30.44 -12.59 -25.57
C ASP A 121 -29.02 -12.05 -25.86
N GLU A 122 -28.92 -10.79 -26.23
CA GLU A 122 -27.63 -10.16 -26.51
C GLU A 122 -26.78 -10.01 -25.20
N VAL A 123 -27.39 -9.55 -24.12
CA VAL A 123 -26.74 -9.40 -22.82
C VAL A 123 -26.33 -10.77 -22.27
N ALA A 124 -27.19 -11.78 -22.41
CA ALA A 124 -26.92 -13.15 -22.00
C ALA A 124 -25.68 -13.73 -22.71
N LEU A 125 -25.54 -13.45 -24.02
CA LEU A 125 -24.37 -13.90 -24.79
C LEU A 125 -23.08 -13.27 -24.27
N TYR A 126 -23.05 -11.94 -24.10
CA TYR A 126 -21.86 -11.26 -23.56
C TYR A 126 -21.57 -11.67 -22.12
N ASN A 127 -22.61 -11.81 -21.28
CA ASN A 127 -22.47 -12.28 -19.91
C ASN A 127 -21.75 -13.64 -19.86
N GLN A 128 -22.18 -14.60 -20.69
CA GLN A 128 -21.56 -15.92 -20.75
C GLN A 128 -20.10 -15.85 -21.24
N GLN A 129 -19.80 -14.99 -22.22
CA GLN A 129 -18.43 -14.78 -22.70
C GLN A 129 -17.52 -14.21 -21.60
N ILE A 130 -18.01 -13.22 -20.84
CA ILE A 130 -17.29 -12.61 -19.74
C ILE A 130 -17.00 -13.65 -18.63
N ILE A 131 -18.02 -14.40 -18.21
CA ILE A 131 -17.89 -15.44 -17.20
C ILE A 131 -16.85 -16.49 -17.63
N ASN A 132 -16.96 -17.01 -18.84
CA ASN A 132 -16.03 -18.00 -19.36
C ASN A 132 -14.58 -17.47 -19.45
N ALA A 133 -14.40 -16.21 -19.82
CA ALA A 133 -13.09 -15.57 -19.88
C ALA A 133 -12.53 -15.33 -18.46
N TYR A 134 -13.38 -14.94 -17.50
CA TYR A 134 -12.98 -14.74 -16.10
C TYR A 134 -12.48 -16.04 -15.45
N GLU A 135 -13.21 -17.14 -15.64
CA GLU A 135 -12.83 -18.46 -15.12
C GLU A 135 -11.49 -18.97 -15.68
N LYS A 136 -11.17 -18.56 -16.92
CA LYS A 136 -9.90 -18.88 -17.56
C LYS A 136 -8.83 -17.82 -17.28
N GLN A 137 -9.09 -16.86 -16.40
CA GLN A 137 -8.20 -15.73 -16.09
C GLN A 137 -7.78 -14.93 -17.35
N GLN A 138 -8.63 -14.91 -18.37
CA GLN A 138 -8.40 -14.19 -19.62
C GLN A 138 -8.88 -12.73 -19.51
N TYR A 139 -8.36 -12.01 -18.52
CA TYR A 139 -8.78 -10.65 -18.20
C TYR A 139 -8.66 -9.65 -19.37
N ARG A 140 -7.65 -9.85 -20.21
CA ARG A 140 -7.48 -9.05 -21.42
C ARG A 140 -8.69 -9.20 -22.37
N VAL A 141 -9.20 -10.41 -22.54
CA VAL A 141 -10.36 -10.68 -23.40
C VAL A 141 -11.59 -9.95 -22.90
N ILE A 142 -11.80 -9.90 -21.57
CA ILE A 142 -12.92 -9.19 -20.94
C ILE A 142 -12.81 -7.69 -21.21
N ALA A 143 -11.64 -7.10 -20.96
CA ALA A 143 -11.41 -5.67 -21.17
C ALA A 143 -11.58 -5.27 -22.64
N GLU A 144 -11.06 -6.07 -23.56
CA GLU A 144 -11.24 -5.84 -25.01
C GLU A 144 -12.70 -5.99 -25.44
N LEU A 145 -13.42 -7.00 -24.95
CA LEU A 145 -14.82 -7.20 -25.23
C LEU A 145 -15.67 -6.00 -24.77
N TYR A 146 -15.42 -5.54 -23.54
CA TYR A 146 -16.10 -4.38 -22.98
C TYR A 146 -15.91 -3.12 -23.83
N GLN A 147 -14.68 -2.84 -24.25
CA GLN A 147 -14.35 -1.65 -25.04
C GLN A 147 -14.86 -1.74 -26.49
N LYS A 148 -14.63 -2.88 -27.19
CA LYS A 148 -15.00 -3.06 -28.60
C LYS A 148 -16.50 -3.08 -28.83
N LYS A 149 -17.29 -3.51 -27.86
CA LYS A 149 -18.72 -3.67 -27.95
C LYS A 149 -19.52 -2.56 -27.30
N ASN A 150 -18.82 -1.52 -26.77
CA ASN A 150 -19.44 -0.43 -26.03
C ASN A 150 -20.38 -0.93 -24.91
N LEU A 151 -19.95 -1.97 -24.18
CA LEU A 151 -20.80 -2.59 -23.16
C LEU A 151 -21.07 -1.65 -21.98
N SER A 152 -20.47 -0.47 -21.96
CA SER A 152 -20.81 0.61 -21.01
C SER A 152 -22.29 0.94 -21.01
N ASP A 153 -22.91 0.97 -22.19
CA ASP A 153 -24.32 1.32 -22.35
C ASP A 153 -25.26 0.19 -21.88
N LEU A 154 -24.74 -1.02 -21.77
CA LEU A 154 -25.44 -2.21 -21.31
C LEU A 154 -25.04 -2.63 -19.88
N LEU A 155 -24.20 -1.82 -19.21
CA LEU A 155 -23.60 -2.21 -17.92
C LEU A 155 -24.65 -2.58 -16.88
N ASP A 156 -25.69 -1.77 -16.75
CA ASP A 156 -26.77 -1.96 -15.77
C ASP A 156 -27.64 -3.19 -16.08
N ALA A 157 -27.59 -3.71 -17.30
CA ALA A 157 -28.28 -4.93 -17.68
C ALA A 157 -27.53 -6.21 -17.31
N PHE A 158 -26.23 -6.10 -17.00
CA PHE A 158 -25.44 -7.24 -16.52
C PHE A 158 -25.69 -7.54 -15.05
N PRO A 159 -25.62 -8.83 -14.64
CA PRO A 159 -25.56 -9.18 -13.22
C PRO A 159 -24.41 -8.43 -12.51
N VAL A 160 -24.66 -8.04 -11.25
CA VAL A 160 -23.68 -7.29 -10.45
C VAL A 160 -22.33 -8.04 -10.34
N SER A 161 -22.36 -9.38 -10.26
CA SER A 161 -21.14 -10.21 -10.28
C SER A 161 -20.35 -10.03 -11.57
N THR A 162 -21.02 -9.90 -12.73
CA THR A 162 -20.37 -9.69 -14.02
C THR A 162 -19.75 -8.31 -14.12
N GLN A 163 -20.41 -7.28 -13.59
CA GLN A 163 -19.84 -5.94 -13.48
C GLN A 163 -18.56 -5.94 -12.62
N LEU A 164 -18.55 -6.73 -11.55
CA LEU A 164 -17.36 -6.90 -10.72
C LEU A 164 -16.24 -7.65 -11.47
N TYR A 165 -16.55 -8.68 -12.29
CA TYR A 165 -15.57 -9.36 -13.14
C TYR A 165 -14.92 -8.41 -14.16
N ILE A 166 -15.73 -7.51 -14.76
CA ILE A 166 -15.22 -6.49 -15.67
C ILE A 166 -14.27 -5.54 -14.94
N SER A 167 -14.64 -5.10 -13.75
CA SER A 167 -13.81 -4.22 -12.92
C SER A 167 -12.46 -4.86 -12.57
N ILE A 168 -12.46 -6.12 -12.14
CA ILE A 168 -11.24 -6.89 -11.86
C ILE A 168 -10.41 -7.05 -13.14
N ALA A 169 -11.04 -7.32 -14.26
CA ALA A 169 -10.33 -7.46 -15.54
C ALA A 169 -9.60 -6.17 -15.94
N PHE A 170 -10.17 -5.00 -15.68
CA PHE A 170 -9.46 -3.73 -15.86
C PHE A 170 -8.28 -3.58 -14.91
N MET A 171 -8.43 -3.91 -13.63
CA MET A 171 -7.32 -3.86 -12.66
C MET A 171 -6.16 -4.77 -13.07
N GLU A 172 -6.45 -6.01 -13.49
CA GLU A 172 -5.44 -6.96 -13.97
C GLU A 172 -4.74 -6.50 -15.26
N GLN A 173 -5.38 -5.62 -16.04
CA GLN A 173 -4.78 -4.96 -17.20
C GLN A 173 -4.10 -3.61 -16.86
N LYS A 174 -3.93 -3.27 -15.57
CA LYS A 174 -3.36 -2.01 -15.09
C LYS A 174 -4.13 -0.78 -15.56
N LYS A 175 -5.45 -0.91 -15.63
CA LYS A 175 -6.41 0.12 -16.05
C LYS A 175 -7.30 0.51 -14.87
N GLU A 176 -6.69 0.87 -13.76
CA GLU A 176 -7.37 1.20 -12.50
C GLU A 176 -8.33 2.39 -12.66
N GLN A 177 -8.00 3.31 -13.55
CA GLN A 177 -8.84 4.48 -13.81
C GLN A 177 -10.19 4.10 -14.46
N GLU A 178 -10.21 3.05 -15.26
CA GLU A 178 -11.43 2.48 -15.84
C GLU A 178 -12.19 1.61 -14.84
N ALA A 179 -11.48 0.93 -13.94
CA ALA A 179 -12.08 0.10 -12.91
C ALA A 179 -12.78 0.92 -11.80
N ILE A 180 -12.21 2.06 -11.41
CA ILE A 180 -12.72 2.88 -10.29
C ILE A 180 -14.20 3.27 -10.47
N PRO A 181 -14.67 3.86 -11.59
CA PRO A 181 -16.08 4.24 -11.74
C PRO A 181 -17.01 3.02 -11.67
N LEU A 182 -16.60 1.88 -12.22
CA LEU A 182 -17.39 0.65 -12.16
C LEU A 182 -17.49 0.15 -10.70
N LEU A 183 -16.40 0.14 -9.97
CA LEU A 183 -16.38 -0.28 -8.57
C LEU A 183 -17.19 0.67 -7.68
N LEU A 184 -17.17 1.97 -7.96
CA LEU A 184 -17.97 2.95 -7.22
C LEU A 184 -19.48 2.68 -7.37
N SER A 185 -19.97 2.29 -8.55
CA SER A 185 -21.37 1.93 -8.74
C SER A 185 -21.79 0.66 -7.99
N LEU A 186 -20.83 -0.17 -7.59
CA LEU A 186 -21.08 -1.43 -6.88
C LEU A 186 -21.10 -1.28 -5.35
N THR A 187 -20.75 -0.12 -4.80
CA THR A 187 -20.65 0.09 -3.34
C THR A 187 -21.99 0.03 -2.60
N ASP A 188 -23.11 0.07 -3.29
CA ASP A 188 -24.46 -0.04 -2.74
C ASP A 188 -25.17 -1.36 -3.15
N THR A 189 -24.39 -2.36 -3.57
CA THR A 189 -24.88 -3.66 -4.01
C THR A 189 -24.53 -4.76 -2.99
N GLN A 190 -24.94 -5.99 -3.29
CA GLN A 190 -24.58 -7.17 -2.50
C GLN A 190 -23.05 -7.47 -2.48
N TYR A 191 -22.26 -6.88 -3.41
CA TYR A 191 -20.82 -7.00 -3.48
C TYR A 191 -20.11 -5.74 -2.97
N LYS A 192 -20.76 -5.01 -2.07
CA LYS A 192 -20.22 -3.79 -1.46
C LYS A 192 -18.84 -3.99 -0.87
N GLU A 193 -18.65 -5.06 -0.10
CA GLU A 193 -17.38 -5.30 0.60
C GLU A 193 -16.23 -5.55 -0.37
N GLU A 194 -16.47 -6.35 -1.42
CA GLU A 194 -15.51 -6.63 -2.48
C GLU A 194 -15.20 -5.36 -3.29
N ALA A 195 -16.21 -4.57 -3.62
CA ALA A 195 -16.03 -3.31 -4.36
C ALA A 195 -15.21 -2.29 -3.53
N GLU A 196 -15.50 -2.13 -2.25
CA GLU A 196 -14.75 -1.23 -1.36
C GLU A 196 -13.30 -1.69 -1.19
N TRP A 197 -13.07 -3.01 -1.04
CA TRP A 197 -11.74 -3.60 -1.01
C TRP A 197 -10.95 -3.31 -2.29
N LEU A 198 -11.54 -3.55 -3.46
CA LEU A 198 -10.91 -3.31 -4.75
C LEU A 198 -10.67 -1.82 -5.01
N LEU A 199 -11.54 -0.92 -4.53
CA LEU A 199 -11.31 0.52 -4.59
C LEU A 199 -10.09 0.94 -3.75
N LEU A 200 -9.94 0.41 -2.54
CA LEU A 200 -8.73 0.61 -1.74
C LEU A 200 -7.49 0.17 -2.52
N CYS A 201 -7.54 -1.00 -3.15
CA CYS A 201 -6.46 -1.53 -3.98
C CYS A 201 -6.16 -0.63 -5.18
N CYS A 202 -7.18 -0.15 -5.90
CA CYS A 202 -7.01 0.80 -7.01
C CYS A 202 -6.32 2.08 -6.57
N TYR A 203 -6.72 2.68 -5.44
CA TYR A 203 -6.10 3.91 -4.97
C TYR A 203 -4.68 3.71 -4.45
N MET A 204 -4.34 2.55 -3.90
CA MET A 204 -2.95 2.19 -3.63
C MET A 204 -2.13 2.10 -4.92
N LYS A 205 -2.67 1.45 -5.96
CA LYS A 205 -2.00 1.27 -7.25
C LYS A 205 -1.82 2.58 -8.02
N THR A 206 -2.80 3.48 -7.94
CA THR A 206 -2.73 4.83 -8.56
C THR A 206 -1.99 5.85 -7.71
N ASN A 207 -1.35 5.43 -6.62
CA ASN A 207 -0.56 6.24 -5.70
C ASN A 207 -1.34 7.40 -5.03
N ASP A 208 -2.64 7.23 -4.79
CA ASP A 208 -3.50 8.20 -4.09
C ASP A 208 -3.70 7.78 -2.63
N ARG A 209 -2.72 8.12 -1.78
CA ARG A 209 -2.72 7.76 -0.35
C ARG A 209 -3.93 8.34 0.40
N ASN A 210 -4.36 9.54 0.04
CA ASN A 210 -5.48 10.19 0.73
C ASN A 210 -6.78 9.42 0.49
N LYS A 211 -7.06 9.04 -0.76
CA LYS A 211 -8.22 8.23 -1.08
C LYS A 211 -8.09 6.81 -0.53
N ALA A 212 -6.90 6.22 -0.56
CA ALA A 212 -6.68 4.93 0.08
C ALA A 212 -7.06 4.96 1.58
N LEU A 213 -6.63 5.99 2.33
CA LEU A 213 -6.98 6.16 3.74
C LEU A 213 -8.49 6.40 3.95
N GLN A 214 -9.18 7.12 3.07
CA GLN A 214 -10.64 7.27 3.13
C GLN A 214 -11.37 5.92 2.98
N TRP A 215 -10.92 5.07 2.05
CA TRP A 215 -11.50 3.73 1.88
C TRP A 215 -11.17 2.80 3.03
N VAL A 216 -9.98 2.90 3.62
CA VAL A 216 -9.64 2.21 4.87
C VAL A 216 -10.65 2.53 5.97
N GLU A 217 -10.94 3.81 6.18
CA GLU A 217 -11.91 4.23 7.20
C GLU A 217 -13.32 3.69 6.91
N LYS A 218 -13.75 3.77 5.64
CA LYS A 218 -15.06 3.28 5.21
C LYS A 218 -15.22 1.78 5.44
N ILE A 219 -14.22 0.96 5.02
CA ILE A 219 -14.23 -0.50 5.20
C ILE A 219 -14.27 -0.85 6.70
N LYS A 220 -13.50 -0.17 7.54
CA LYS A 220 -13.46 -0.43 8.99
C LYS A 220 -14.81 -0.14 9.65
N ASN A 221 -15.53 0.89 9.21
CA ASN A 221 -16.83 1.25 9.76
C ASN A 221 -17.93 0.23 9.38
N ASN A 222 -17.74 -0.53 8.32
CA ASN A 222 -18.74 -1.54 7.87
C ASN A 222 -18.65 -2.88 8.62
N ASN A 223 -17.62 -3.12 9.43
CA ASN A 223 -17.41 -4.38 10.17
C ASN A 223 -17.44 -5.66 9.31
N GLY A 224 -17.03 -5.55 8.03
CA GLY A 224 -17.03 -6.64 7.06
C GLY A 224 -15.78 -7.54 7.13
N ILE A 225 -15.70 -8.47 6.16
CA ILE A 225 -14.63 -9.49 6.10
C ILE A 225 -13.21 -8.89 5.92
N TYR A 226 -13.11 -7.70 5.34
CA TYR A 226 -11.81 -7.05 5.08
C TYR A 226 -11.29 -6.18 6.23
N VAL A 227 -12.05 -5.98 7.32
CA VAL A 227 -11.68 -5.07 8.43
C VAL A 227 -10.31 -5.41 9.02
N LYS A 228 -10.06 -6.69 9.31
CA LYS A 228 -8.79 -7.11 9.91
C LYS A 228 -7.61 -6.77 8.99
N LYS A 229 -7.68 -7.12 7.71
CA LYS A 229 -6.64 -6.84 6.72
C LYS A 229 -6.45 -5.33 6.53
N THR A 230 -7.55 -4.58 6.44
CA THR A 230 -7.53 -3.13 6.27
C THR A 230 -6.92 -2.40 7.48
N THR A 231 -7.09 -2.92 8.70
CA THR A 231 -6.46 -2.36 9.91
C THR A 231 -4.93 -2.42 9.83
N PHE A 232 -4.36 -3.51 9.31
CA PHE A 232 -2.93 -3.61 9.09
C PHE A 232 -2.44 -2.67 7.98
N ILE A 233 -3.19 -2.60 6.88
CA ILE A 233 -2.89 -1.67 5.78
C ILE A 233 -2.88 -0.23 6.28
N GLU A 234 -3.82 0.15 7.16
CA GLU A 234 -3.87 1.49 7.76
C GLU A 234 -2.58 1.83 8.52
N GLN A 235 -2.07 0.91 9.32
CA GLN A 235 -0.82 1.10 10.06
C GLN A 235 0.34 1.39 9.10
N LEU A 236 0.47 0.59 8.04
CA LEU A 236 1.52 0.77 7.03
C LEU A 236 1.34 2.08 6.25
N LEU A 237 0.11 2.45 5.91
CA LEU A 237 -0.19 3.71 5.22
C LEU A 237 0.15 4.95 6.06
N LYS A 238 0.04 4.87 7.38
CA LYS A 238 0.32 5.99 8.30
C LYS A 238 1.75 6.01 8.81
N GLU A 239 2.48 4.91 8.66
CA GLU A 239 3.84 4.81 9.20
C GLU A 239 4.80 5.73 8.44
N LYS A 240 5.42 6.66 9.19
CA LYS A 240 6.44 7.57 8.67
C LYS A 240 7.83 7.02 8.96
N LYS A 241 8.80 7.38 8.13
CA LYS A 241 10.20 7.10 8.43
C LYS A 241 10.61 7.87 9.68
N TRP A 242 11.23 7.16 10.62
CA TRP A 242 11.92 7.76 11.76
C TRP A 242 13.40 7.91 11.35
N PHE A 243 13.96 9.06 11.64
CA PHE A 243 15.39 9.36 11.43
C PHE A 243 16.11 9.36 12.75
#